data_b0ab75b2fd8f8c4a690ec6a0cbd5d30a
#
_entry.id   b0ab75b2fd8f8c4a690ec6a0cbd5d30a
#
_cell.length_a   1.000
_cell.length_b   1.000
_cell.length_c   1.000
_cell.angle_alpha   90.00
_cell.angle_beta   90.00
_cell.angle_gamma   90.00
#
_symmetry.space_group_name_H-M   'P 1'
#
loop_
_entity.id
_entity.type
_entity.pdbx_description
1 polymer ?
#
loop_
_entity_poly.entity_id
_entity_poly.type
_entity_poly.pdbx_seq_one_letter_code
_entity_poly.pdbx_strand_id
1 'polypeptide(L)'
;NACRLFLIPGITSRQASKLYVDSLRFFDFWYLHPDLNVEFDPMFYDDAPLATPEMHYDIARQWASQRLSIAIAPRGSAKSSLVKKTILLETLARPKFSVIYATSTGDNTKSVGQSIKDQYSFNPRISDDFGAETPYNRLAPKRGEAPYGNTYMQLMNGSSLRCISAESKQRGGRPRLYVLDDPEY
;
A
#
# COMPACT_ATOMS: atom_id res chain seq x y z
N ASN A 1 -0.72 6.78 -8.81
CA ASN A 1 -0.81 7.78 -9.82
C ASN A 1 -1.92 7.51 -10.81
N ALA A 2 -3.09 8.05 -10.54
CA ALA A 2 -4.16 8.20 -11.52
C ALA A 2 -3.63 8.75 -12.86
N CYS A 3 -2.51 9.48 -12.85
CA CYS A 3 -1.85 10.00 -14.07
C CYS A 3 -1.61 8.96 -15.18
N ARG A 4 -1.45 7.67 -14.89
CA ARG A 4 -1.31 6.68 -15.97
C ARG A 4 -2.66 6.17 -16.50
N LEU A 5 -3.70 6.16 -15.68
CA LEU A 5 -5.06 5.89 -16.17
C LEU A 5 -5.56 7.03 -17.08
N PHE A 6 -5.08 8.27 -16.85
CA PHE A 6 -5.36 9.39 -17.75
C PHE A 6 -4.63 9.32 -19.10
N LEU A 7 -3.63 8.45 -19.24
CA LEU A 7 -2.94 8.21 -20.50
C LEU A 7 -3.62 7.17 -21.38
N ILE A 8 -4.69 6.54 -20.91
CA ILE A 8 -5.50 5.66 -21.76
C ILE A 8 -6.39 6.57 -22.62
N PRO A 9 -6.24 6.55 -23.94
CA PRO A 9 -7.04 7.38 -24.81
C PRO A 9 -8.54 7.19 -24.56
N GLY A 10 -9.28 8.28 -24.41
CA GLY A 10 -10.73 8.26 -24.21
C GLY A 10 -11.21 8.10 -22.77
N ILE A 11 -10.34 7.93 -21.76
CA ILE A 11 -10.74 7.89 -20.35
C ILE A 11 -10.74 9.30 -19.75
N THR A 12 -11.87 9.70 -19.17
CA THR A 12 -12.00 10.93 -18.39
C THR A 12 -11.43 10.75 -16.97
N SER A 13 -11.08 11.86 -16.28
CA SER A 13 -10.63 11.84 -14.88
C SER A 13 -11.61 11.12 -13.95
N ARG A 14 -12.91 11.31 -14.18
CA ARG A 14 -13.97 10.65 -13.40
C ARG A 14 -13.97 9.14 -13.59
N GLN A 15 -13.81 8.67 -14.82
CA GLN A 15 -13.73 7.25 -15.13
C GLN A 15 -12.47 6.62 -14.55
N ALA A 16 -11.32 7.30 -14.65
CA ALA A 16 -10.07 6.84 -14.06
C ALA A 16 -10.17 6.69 -12.53
N SER A 17 -10.77 7.66 -11.84
CA SER A 17 -10.98 7.59 -10.39
C SER A 17 -11.96 6.49 -9.99
N LYS A 18 -13.00 6.25 -10.79
CA LYS A 18 -13.92 5.13 -10.56
C LYS A 18 -13.20 3.79 -10.70
N LEU A 19 -12.47 3.57 -11.78
CA LEU A 19 -11.69 2.34 -12.00
C LEU A 19 -10.68 2.09 -10.90
N TYR A 20 -10.06 3.13 -10.37
CA TYR A 20 -9.15 3.00 -9.23
C TYR A 20 -9.87 2.49 -7.97
N VAL A 21 -11.01 3.07 -7.65
CA VAL A 21 -11.83 2.63 -6.50
C VAL A 21 -12.34 1.21 -6.69
N ASP A 22 -12.81 0.86 -7.87
CA ASP A 22 -13.27 -0.50 -8.18
C ASP A 22 -12.11 -1.51 -8.06
N SER A 23 -10.90 -1.13 -8.48
CA SER A 23 -9.69 -1.94 -8.30
C SER A 23 -9.32 -2.11 -6.82
N LEU A 24 -9.46 -1.06 -6.01
CA LEU A 24 -9.20 -1.13 -4.58
C LEU A 24 -10.24 -2.01 -3.87
N ARG A 25 -11.52 -1.92 -4.25
CA ARG A 25 -12.60 -2.79 -3.72
C ARG A 25 -12.35 -4.26 -4.04
N PHE A 26 -11.96 -4.55 -5.29
CA PHE A 26 -11.60 -5.90 -5.69
C PHE A 26 -10.38 -6.40 -4.91
N PHE A 27 -9.34 -5.58 -4.78
CA PHE A 27 -8.14 -5.90 -4.03
C PHE A 27 -8.44 -6.22 -2.57
N ASP A 28 -9.27 -5.40 -1.93
CA ASP A 28 -9.74 -5.59 -0.56
C ASP A 28 -10.49 -6.92 -0.41
N PHE A 29 -11.46 -7.16 -1.27
CA PHE A 29 -12.28 -8.37 -1.25
C PHE A 29 -11.46 -9.63 -1.52
N TRP A 30 -10.57 -9.59 -2.50
CA TRP A 30 -9.85 -10.80 -2.94
C TRP A 30 -8.57 -11.06 -2.17
N TYR A 31 -7.73 -10.05 -1.97
CA TYR A 31 -6.41 -10.27 -1.39
C TYR A 31 -6.34 -10.05 0.12
N LEU A 32 -7.23 -9.25 0.68
CA LEU A 32 -7.21 -8.88 2.09
C LEU A 32 -8.40 -9.46 2.87
N HIS A 33 -8.98 -10.55 2.35
CA HIS A 33 -10.11 -11.20 3.01
C HIS A 33 -9.66 -11.87 4.32
N PRO A 34 -10.47 -11.79 5.40
CA PRO A 34 -10.14 -12.33 6.72
C PRO A 34 -9.80 -13.82 6.73
N ASP A 35 -10.39 -14.61 5.82
CA ASP A 35 -10.16 -16.05 5.73
C ASP A 35 -8.71 -16.44 5.39
N LEU A 36 -7.87 -15.48 5.03
CA LEU A 36 -6.48 -15.73 4.64
C LEU A 36 -5.52 -15.89 5.84
N ASN A 37 -5.99 -15.73 7.07
CA ASN A 37 -5.19 -15.81 8.31
C ASN A 37 -3.90 -14.96 8.32
N VAL A 38 -3.83 -13.94 7.48
CA VAL A 38 -2.73 -12.99 7.45
C VAL A 38 -3.22 -11.71 8.10
N GLU A 39 -2.89 -11.53 9.37
CA GLU A 39 -3.25 -10.32 10.09
C GLU A 39 -2.69 -9.08 9.38
N PHE A 40 -3.59 -8.30 8.79
CA PHE A 40 -3.22 -7.04 8.20
C PHE A 40 -3.19 -5.92 9.23
N ASP A 41 -4.10 -5.98 10.18
CA ASP A 41 -4.16 -5.07 11.32
C ASP A 41 -5.04 -5.70 12.42
N PRO A 42 -4.49 -6.11 13.58
CA PRO A 42 -5.24 -6.77 14.65
C PRO A 42 -6.38 -5.91 15.22
N MET A 43 -6.37 -4.60 15.01
CA MET A 43 -7.46 -3.73 15.46
C MET A 43 -8.75 -3.87 14.62
N PHE A 44 -8.72 -4.61 13.50
CA PHE A 44 -9.87 -4.76 12.60
C PHE A 44 -10.59 -6.09 12.69
N TYR A 45 -10.05 -7.05 13.41
CA TYR A 45 -10.52 -8.44 13.42
C TYR A 45 -10.96 -8.90 14.79
N ASP A 46 -11.64 -8.03 15.57
CA ASP A 46 -12.46 -8.49 16.67
C ASP A 46 -13.72 -9.18 16.10
N ASP A 47 -13.67 -10.52 16.03
CA ASP A 47 -14.78 -11.46 15.82
C ASP A 47 -15.67 -11.32 14.57
N ALA A 48 -15.51 -10.35 13.71
CA ALA A 48 -16.26 -10.28 12.45
C ALA A 48 -15.47 -9.56 11.35
N PRO A 49 -15.55 -10.02 10.10
CA PRO A 49 -14.95 -9.30 8.97
C PRO A 49 -15.68 -7.95 8.79
N LEU A 50 -15.04 -6.89 9.24
CA LEU A 50 -15.57 -5.55 9.02
C LEU A 50 -15.34 -5.17 7.55
N ALA A 51 -16.44 -4.95 6.83
CA ALA A 51 -16.36 -4.39 5.50
C ALA A 51 -15.64 -3.03 5.53
N THR A 52 -14.79 -2.78 4.56
CA THR A 52 -14.12 -1.48 4.42
C THR A 52 -15.16 -0.37 4.32
N PRO A 53 -15.13 0.64 5.20
CA PRO A 53 -16.11 1.72 5.19
C PRO A 53 -16.11 2.50 3.86
N GLU A 54 -17.28 2.93 3.40
CA GLU A 54 -17.42 3.69 2.14
C GLU A 54 -16.58 4.97 2.14
N MET A 55 -16.41 5.59 3.31
CA MET A 55 -15.53 6.74 3.52
C MET A 55 -14.08 6.48 3.02
N HIS A 56 -13.57 5.26 3.17
CA HIS A 56 -12.23 4.91 2.68
C HIS A 56 -12.16 4.95 1.14
N TYR A 57 -13.20 4.51 0.47
CA TYR A 57 -13.26 4.58 -0.99
C TYR A 57 -13.42 6.01 -1.50
N ASP A 58 -14.11 6.88 -0.74
CA ASP A 58 -14.18 8.30 -1.06
C ASP A 58 -12.82 9.00 -0.92
N ILE A 59 -12.08 8.69 0.14
CA ILE A 59 -10.69 9.16 0.32
C ILE A 59 -9.81 8.65 -0.82
N ALA A 60 -9.88 7.37 -1.14
CA ALA A 60 -9.11 6.77 -2.23
C ALA A 60 -9.45 7.40 -3.59
N ARG A 61 -10.72 7.75 -3.83
CA ARG A 61 -11.17 8.46 -5.03
C ARG A 61 -10.52 9.84 -5.15
N GLN A 62 -10.43 10.57 -4.04
CA GLN A 62 -9.74 11.86 -4.00
C GLN A 62 -8.24 11.70 -4.28
N TRP A 63 -7.59 10.73 -3.65
CA TRP A 63 -6.16 10.44 -3.89
C TRP A 63 -5.88 10.08 -5.35
N ALA A 64 -6.77 9.32 -5.98
CA ALA A 64 -6.64 8.97 -7.39
C ALA A 64 -6.78 10.17 -8.33
N SER A 65 -7.58 11.18 -7.97
CA SER A 65 -7.88 12.33 -8.81
C SER A 65 -6.95 13.52 -8.63
N GLN A 66 -6.19 13.58 -7.53
CA GLN A 66 -5.40 14.76 -7.17
C GLN A 66 -3.92 14.42 -6.97
N ARG A 67 -3.07 15.41 -7.28
CA ARG A 67 -1.62 15.28 -7.07
C ARG A 67 -1.23 15.39 -5.59
N LEU A 68 -1.97 16.17 -4.83
CA LEU A 68 -1.83 16.37 -3.40
C LEU A 68 -3.21 16.25 -2.76
N SER A 69 -3.32 15.41 -1.74
CA SER A 69 -4.55 15.21 -0.98
C SER A 69 -4.24 15.13 0.50
N ILE A 70 -5.12 15.71 1.30
CA ILE A 70 -5.08 15.64 2.76
C ILE A 70 -6.39 14.98 3.21
N ALA A 71 -6.29 13.90 3.99
CA ALA A 71 -7.43 13.25 4.61
C ALA A 71 -7.39 13.48 6.13
N ILE A 72 -8.37 14.20 6.65
CA ILE A 72 -8.55 14.40 8.08
C ILE A 72 -9.73 13.54 8.52
N ALA A 73 -9.48 12.63 9.45
CA ALA A 73 -10.50 11.75 10.00
C ALA A 73 -10.18 11.41 11.46
N PRO A 74 -11.18 11.06 12.28
CA PRO A 74 -10.99 10.75 13.70
C PRO A 74 -9.99 9.60 13.92
N ARG A 75 -9.47 9.50 15.14
CA ARG A 75 -8.75 8.30 15.59
C ARG A 75 -9.68 7.08 15.49
N GLY A 76 -9.12 5.92 15.16
CA GLY A 76 -9.90 4.69 14.97
C GLY A 76 -10.65 4.61 13.63
N SER A 77 -10.54 5.59 12.74
CA SER A 77 -11.14 5.55 11.40
C SER A 77 -10.34 4.74 10.37
N ALA A 78 -9.32 4.01 10.80
CA ALA A 78 -8.50 3.12 9.98
C ALA A 78 -7.80 3.77 8.76
N LYS A 79 -7.45 5.04 8.86
CA LYS A 79 -6.70 5.76 7.80
C LYS A 79 -5.42 5.04 7.39
N SER A 80 -4.63 4.63 8.38
CA SER A 80 -3.36 3.94 8.15
C SER A 80 -3.56 2.60 7.44
N SER A 81 -4.64 1.89 7.73
CA SER A 81 -4.99 0.66 7.02
C SER A 81 -5.35 0.93 5.56
N LEU A 82 -6.11 1.99 5.27
CA LEU A 82 -6.36 2.41 3.89
C LEU A 82 -5.07 2.75 3.15
N VAL A 83 -4.14 3.43 3.80
CA VAL A 83 -2.82 3.75 3.22
C VAL A 83 -2.04 2.47 2.92
N LYS A 84 -1.98 1.52 3.86
CA LYS A 84 -1.30 0.23 3.66
C LYS A 84 -1.89 -0.53 2.46
N LYS A 85 -3.22 -0.62 2.36
CA LYS A 85 -3.94 -1.23 1.22
C LYS A 85 -3.58 -0.55 -0.10
N THR A 86 -3.55 0.76 -0.12
CA THR A 86 -3.16 1.56 -1.29
C THR A 86 -1.71 1.28 -1.69
N ILE A 87 -0.79 1.20 -0.74
CA ILE A 87 0.62 0.88 -1.01
C ILE A 87 0.75 -0.51 -1.63
N LEU A 88 0.06 -1.51 -1.07
CA LEU A 88 0.05 -2.87 -1.62
C LEU A 88 -0.46 -2.87 -3.06
N LEU A 89 -1.64 -2.32 -3.31
CA LEU A 89 -2.23 -2.24 -4.65
C LEU A 89 -1.27 -1.58 -5.65
N GLU A 90 -0.71 -0.42 -5.31
CA GLU A 90 0.14 0.35 -6.20
C GLU A 90 1.46 -0.36 -6.52
N THR A 91 2.09 -0.97 -5.54
CA THR A 91 3.37 -1.66 -5.72
C THR A 91 3.23 -3.00 -6.43
N LEU A 92 2.09 -3.69 -6.27
CA LEU A 92 1.80 -4.93 -6.97
C LEU A 92 1.38 -4.69 -8.43
N ALA A 93 0.44 -3.76 -8.63
CA ALA A 93 -0.11 -3.48 -9.96
C ALA A 93 0.85 -2.69 -10.87
N ARG A 94 1.87 -2.02 -10.32
CA ARG A 94 2.77 -1.13 -11.08
C ARG A 94 4.24 -1.47 -10.84
N PRO A 95 4.89 -2.15 -11.77
CA PRO A 95 6.32 -2.39 -11.68
C PRO A 95 7.13 -1.10 -11.55
N LYS A 96 8.22 -1.15 -10.78
CA LYS A 96 9.12 -0.02 -10.52
C LYS A 96 8.43 1.18 -9.84
N PHE A 97 7.41 0.91 -9.04
CA PHE A 97 6.70 1.92 -8.27
C PHE A 97 7.42 2.16 -6.94
N SER A 98 7.82 3.39 -6.67
CA SER A 98 8.55 3.76 -5.45
C SER A 98 7.66 4.53 -4.49
N VAL A 99 7.63 4.10 -3.24
CA VAL A 99 6.84 4.68 -2.16
C VAL A 99 7.76 5.12 -1.02
N ILE A 100 7.50 6.30 -0.48
CA ILE A 100 7.98 6.71 0.84
C ILE A 100 6.77 6.86 1.75
N TYR A 101 6.81 6.15 2.88
CA TYR A 101 5.81 6.22 3.94
C TYR A 101 6.48 6.82 5.19
N ALA A 102 5.99 7.96 5.63
CA ALA A 102 6.53 8.68 6.78
C ALA A 102 5.52 8.68 7.93
N THR A 103 5.98 8.36 9.14
CA THR A 103 5.21 8.43 10.39
C THR A 103 5.93 9.26 11.43
N SER A 104 5.28 9.53 12.58
CA SER A 104 5.87 10.29 13.69
C SER A 104 7.09 9.60 14.30
N THR A 105 7.03 8.28 14.58
CA THR A 105 8.04 7.56 15.35
C THR A 105 8.71 6.42 14.57
N GLY A 106 9.91 6.05 14.99
CA GLY A 106 10.66 4.93 14.40
C GLY A 106 10.01 3.56 14.64
N ASP A 107 9.30 3.38 15.75
CA ASP A 107 8.65 2.10 16.06
C ASP A 107 7.38 1.92 15.23
N ASN A 108 6.58 2.97 15.05
CA ASN A 108 5.46 2.96 14.10
C ASN A 108 5.95 2.65 12.68
N THR A 109 7.06 3.25 12.29
CA THR A 109 7.71 3.00 11.00
C THR A 109 8.02 1.53 10.78
N LYS A 110 8.63 0.86 11.77
CA LYS A 110 8.97 -0.57 11.71
C LYS A 110 7.72 -1.45 11.69
N SER A 111 6.73 -1.13 12.53
CA SER A 111 5.47 -1.88 12.61
C SER A 111 4.72 -1.85 11.29
N VAL A 112 4.56 -0.68 10.69
CA VAL A 112 3.90 -0.55 9.39
C VAL A 112 4.68 -1.27 8.29
N GLY A 113 5.99 -1.11 8.25
CA GLY A 113 6.84 -1.82 7.28
C GLY A 113 6.75 -3.34 7.44
N GLN A 114 6.72 -3.85 8.68
CA GLN A 114 6.54 -5.28 8.94
C GLN A 114 5.18 -5.77 8.44
N SER A 115 4.10 -5.07 8.80
CA SER A 115 2.74 -5.41 8.37
C SER A 115 2.60 -5.52 6.85
N ILE A 116 3.17 -4.58 6.10
CA ILE A 116 3.16 -4.61 4.63
C ILE A 116 4.04 -5.75 4.09
N LYS A 117 5.22 -5.96 4.69
CA LYS A 117 6.14 -7.05 4.34
C LYS A 117 5.49 -8.42 4.51
N ASP A 118 4.72 -8.60 5.58
CA ASP A 118 4.03 -9.85 5.87
C ASP A 118 3.00 -10.18 4.79
N GLN A 119 2.28 -9.19 4.26
CA GLN A 119 1.40 -9.39 3.11
C GLN A 119 2.16 -9.89 1.87
N TYR A 120 3.31 -9.33 1.56
CA TYR A 120 4.11 -9.79 0.42
C TYR A 120 4.70 -11.20 0.62
N SER A 121 4.97 -11.57 1.88
CA SER A 121 5.68 -12.82 2.19
C SER A 121 4.74 -13.99 2.46
N PHE A 122 3.57 -13.72 3.05
CA PHE A 122 2.73 -14.76 3.63
C PHE A 122 1.29 -14.77 3.10
N ASN A 123 0.84 -13.74 2.37
CA ASN A 123 -0.48 -13.75 1.78
C ASN A 123 -0.51 -14.71 0.58
N PRO A 124 -1.24 -15.83 0.67
CA PRO A 124 -1.21 -16.86 -0.36
C PRO A 124 -1.72 -16.35 -1.70
N ARG A 125 -2.79 -15.55 -1.73
CA ARG A 125 -3.36 -15.02 -2.98
C ARG A 125 -2.43 -14.00 -3.64
N ILE A 126 -1.74 -13.17 -2.86
CA ILE A 126 -0.71 -12.26 -3.38
C ILE A 126 0.47 -13.07 -3.92
N SER A 127 0.88 -14.11 -3.22
CA SER A 127 1.94 -15.01 -3.66
C SER A 127 1.58 -15.72 -4.96
N ASP A 128 0.38 -16.25 -5.07
CA ASP A 128 -0.08 -16.98 -6.25
C ASP A 128 -0.17 -16.11 -7.50
N ASP A 129 -0.74 -14.90 -7.36
CA ASP A 129 -1.00 -14.03 -8.50
C ASP A 129 0.21 -13.16 -8.91
N PHE A 130 1.04 -12.76 -7.94
CA PHE A 130 2.16 -11.84 -8.17
C PHE A 130 3.52 -12.44 -7.88
N GLY A 131 3.57 -13.54 -7.12
CA GLY A 131 4.78 -14.15 -6.62
C GLY A 131 5.00 -15.59 -7.06
N ALA A 132 4.23 -16.06 -8.08
CA ALA A 132 4.25 -17.46 -8.51
C ALA A 132 5.65 -18.05 -8.56
N GLU A 133 5.80 -19.25 -8.00
CA GLU A 133 7.04 -20.02 -7.72
C GLU A 133 7.92 -20.36 -8.93
N THR A 134 7.84 -19.64 -9.99
CA THR A 134 8.87 -19.74 -11.02
C THR A 134 10.09 -18.94 -10.56
N PRO A 135 11.32 -19.38 -10.86
CA PRO A 135 12.54 -18.67 -10.49
C PRO A 135 12.59 -17.21 -10.93
N TYR A 136 11.68 -16.81 -11.79
CA TYR A 136 11.61 -15.50 -12.43
C TYR A 136 10.47 -14.61 -11.94
N ASN A 137 9.48 -15.12 -11.19
CA ASN A 137 8.26 -14.38 -10.85
C ASN A 137 7.97 -14.23 -9.35
N ARG A 138 8.93 -14.45 -8.48
CA ARG A 138 8.68 -14.23 -7.05
C ARG A 138 8.69 -12.74 -6.71
N LEU A 139 7.78 -12.34 -5.86
CA LEU A 139 7.65 -10.95 -5.41
C LEU A 139 8.72 -10.58 -4.37
N ALA A 140 8.87 -11.41 -3.34
CA ALA A 140 9.87 -11.21 -2.30
C ALA A 140 11.25 -11.73 -2.72
N PRO A 141 12.33 -10.92 -2.60
CA PRO A 141 13.67 -11.34 -2.95
C PRO A 141 14.20 -12.40 -1.97
N LYS A 142 15.10 -13.28 -2.43
CA LYS A 142 15.90 -14.11 -1.54
C LYS A 142 16.94 -13.28 -0.81
N ARG A 143 17.48 -13.87 0.26
CA ARG A 143 18.54 -13.21 1.05
C ARG A 143 19.73 -12.86 0.13
N GLY A 144 20.07 -11.58 0.10
CA GLY A 144 21.21 -11.06 -0.68
C GLY A 144 20.89 -10.60 -2.10
N GLU A 145 19.68 -10.84 -2.63
CA GLU A 145 19.31 -10.38 -3.98
C GLU A 145 18.86 -8.91 -4.00
N ALA A 146 18.11 -8.49 -2.98
CA ALA A 146 17.71 -7.10 -2.80
C ALA A 146 17.45 -6.81 -1.32
N PRO A 147 17.48 -5.54 -0.90
CA PRO A 147 17.09 -5.16 0.45
C PRO A 147 15.63 -5.53 0.73
N TYR A 148 15.37 -6.27 1.81
CA TYR A 148 14.04 -6.71 2.21
C TYR A 148 13.88 -6.67 3.73
N GLY A 149 13.98 -5.47 4.27
CA GLY A 149 13.82 -5.17 5.69
C GLY A 149 12.53 -4.42 6.00
N ASN A 150 12.24 -4.18 7.28
CA ASN A 150 11.00 -3.52 7.71
C ASN A 150 10.97 -2.02 7.41
N THR A 151 12.11 -1.38 7.27
CA THR A 151 12.19 0.06 6.96
C THR A 151 12.50 0.35 5.50
N TYR A 152 13.07 -0.62 4.80
CA TYR A 152 13.29 -0.53 3.36
C TYR A 152 13.18 -1.91 2.74
N MET A 153 12.34 -2.02 1.74
CA MET A 153 12.17 -3.24 0.96
C MET A 153 12.10 -2.92 -0.54
N GLN A 154 12.67 -3.80 -1.32
CA GLN A 154 12.61 -3.79 -2.77
C GLN A 154 12.04 -5.11 -3.25
N LEU A 155 11.01 -5.05 -4.07
CA LEU A 155 10.36 -6.22 -4.64
C LEU A 155 11.02 -6.61 -5.96
N MET A 156 10.87 -7.86 -6.36
CA MET A 156 11.44 -8.37 -7.61
C MET A 156 10.84 -7.73 -8.87
N ASN A 157 9.63 -7.17 -8.79
CA ASN A 157 9.05 -6.35 -9.87
C ASN A 157 9.70 -4.95 -9.99
N GLY A 158 10.70 -4.65 -9.17
CA GLY A 158 11.42 -3.38 -9.11
C GLY A 158 10.73 -2.29 -8.29
N SER A 159 9.57 -2.57 -7.69
CA SER A 159 8.90 -1.64 -6.78
C SER A 159 9.63 -1.58 -5.45
N SER A 160 9.54 -0.44 -4.76
CA SER A 160 10.21 -0.25 -3.48
C SER A 160 9.34 0.51 -2.50
N LEU A 161 9.43 0.12 -1.23
CA LEU A 161 8.85 0.85 -0.11
C LEU A 161 9.95 1.25 0.86
N ARG A 162 9.94 2.51 1.25
CA ARG A 162 10.78 3.04 2.31
C ARG A 162 9.91 3.65 3.39
N CYS A 163 9.99 3.10 4.60
CA CYS A 163 9.33 3.60 5.78
C CYS A 163 10.33 4.45 6.60
N ILE A 164 9.93 5.67 6.94
CA ILE A 164 10.79 6.64 7.64
C ILE A 164 10.04 7.27 8.80
N SER A 165 10.76 7.68 9.83
CA SER A 165 10.21 8.60 10.84
C SER A 165 10.32 10.05 10.37
N ALA A 166 9.42 10.92 10.85
CA ALA A 166 9.46 12.35 10.54
C ALA A 166 10.78 13.01 10.94
N GLU A 167 11.45 12.47 11.96
CA GLU A 167 12.76 12.94 12.44
C GLU A 167 13.94 12.54 11.53
N SER A 168 13.72 11.59 10.63
CA SER A 168 14.82 11.07 9.82
C SER A 168 15.25 12.10 8.77
N LYS A 169 16.53 12.47 8.79
CA LYS A 169 17.14 13.34 7.77
C LYS A 169 17.27 12.56 6.47
N GLN A 170 16.23 12.56 5.66
CA GLN A 170 16.31 11.96 4.34
C GLN A 170 16.73 12.97 3.28
N ARG A 171 17.82 12.64 2.60
CA ARG A 171 18.24 13.35 1.38
C ARG A 171 18.10 12.40 0.19
N GLY A 172 17.46 12.88 -0.86
CA GLY A 172 17.37 12.16 -2.12
C GLY A 172 16.19 11.21 -2.21
N GLY A 173 15.88 10.81 -3.43
CA GLY A 173 14.72 9.99 -3.79
C GLY A 173 13.62 10.84 -4.39
N ARG A 174 13.08 10.37 -5.52
CA ARG A 174 11.87 10.94 -6.15
C ARG A 174 10.81 9.86 -6.14
N PRO A 175 10.11 9.65 -5.01
CA PRO A 175 9.08 8.62 -4.93
C PRO A 175 7.94 8.97 -5.88
N ARG A 176 7.25 7.95 -6.34
CA ARG A 176 6.00 8.13 -7.07
C ARG A 176 4.82 8.39 -6.17
N LEU A 177 4.90 7.89 -4.94
CA LEU A 177 3.93 8.15 -3.88
C LEU A 177 4.70 8.53 -2.60
N TYR A 178 4.33 9.65 -2.02
CA TYR A 178 4.79 10.06 -0.69
C TYR A 178 3.57 10.13 0.22
N VAL A 179 3.62 9.40 1.32
CA VAL A 179 2.58 9.36 2.34
C VAL A 179 3.14 9.94 3.63
N LEU A 180 2.40 10.82 4.24
CA LEU A 180 2.65 11.33 5.59
C LEU A 180 1.45 10.93 6.45
N ASP A 181 1.66 9.98 7.36
CA ASP A 181 0.61 9.42 8.21
C ASP A 181 0.88 9.77 9.67
N ASP A 182 -0.08 10.43 10.32
CA ASP A 182 -0.02 10.93 11.69
C ASP A 182 1.34 11.57 12.05
N PRO A 183 1.71 12.70 11.43
CA PRO A 183 3.01 13.34 11.65
C PRO A 183 3.11 14.04 13.02
N GLU A 184 2.02 14.12 13.77
CA GLU A 184 1.97 14.83 15.05
C GLU A 184 2.61 14.00 16.18
N TYR A 185 3.29 14.71 17.06
CA TYR A 185 3.90 14.22 18.29
C TYR A 185 2.89 14.24 19.45
#